data_8d8f1e0caeb4538deedb59f152fd544f
#
_entry.id   8d8f1e0caeb4538deedb59f152fd544f
#
_cell.length_a   1.000
_cell.length_b   1.000
_cell.length_c   1.000
_cell.angle_alpha   90.00
_cell.angle_beta   90.00
_cell.angle_gamma   90.00
#
_symmetry.space_group_name_H-M   'P 1'
#
loop_
_entity.id
_entity.type
_entity.pdbx_description
1 polymer ?
#
loop_
_entity_poly.entity_id
_entity_poly.type
_entity_poly.pdbx_seq_one_letter_code
_entity_poly.pdbx_strand_id
1 'polypeptide(L)' 'MARTIKVYRLADDGRRLASGAFKAASEQDLQLKWELHLATAAGGLYIATHRGVQLGIGLASQAVRHYGGAHG' A
#
# COMPACT_ATOMS: atom_id res chain seq x y z
N MET A 1 -20.69 1.94 3.18
CA MET A 1 -20.33 2.93 2.16
C MET A 1 -18.85 2.83 1.85
N ALA A 2 -18.51 2.81 0.58
CA ALA A 2 -17.11 2.63 0.19
C ALA A 2 -16.31 3.91 0.40
N ARG A 3 -15.07 3.74 0.85
CA ARG A 3 -14.12 4.85 0.98
C ARG A 3 -13.07 4.72 -0.11
N THR A 4 -12.65 5.83 -0.67
CA THR A 4 -11.56 5.84 -1.62
C THR A 4 -10.26 6.04 -0.87
N ILE A 5 -9.37 5.06 -0.99
CA ILE A 5 -8.08 5.08 -0.33
C ILE A 5 -7.03 5.41 -1.39
N LYS A 6 -6.30 6.50 -1.17
CA LYS A 6 -5.21 6.89 -2.05
C LYS A 6 -3.90 6.43 -1.46
N VAL A 7 -3.07 5.82 -2.30
CA VAL A 7 -1.80 5.27 -1.86
C VAL A 7 -0.67 6.07 -2.49
N TYR A 8 0.29 6.43 -1.67
CA TYR A 8 1.47 7.17 -2.10
C TYR A 8 2.72 6.39 -1.73
N ARG A 9 3.73 6.49 -2.58
CA ARG A 9 5.05 5.95 -2.29
C ARG A 9 5.92 7.09 -1.79
N LEU A 10 6.68 6.85 -0.75
CA LEU A 10 7.63 7.86 -0.24
C LEU A 10 8.92 7.78 -1.04
N ALA A 11 9.31 8.90 -1.62
CA ALA A 11 10.61 9.02 -2.26
C ALA A 11 11.69 9.22 -1.20
N ASP A 12 12.95 9.07 -1.59
CA ASP A 12 14.07 9.20 -0.67
C ASP A 12 14.16 10.58 -0.02
N ASP A 13 13.66 11.60 -0.71
CA ASP A 13 13.67 12.97 -0.19
C ASP A 13 12.41 13.28 0.63
N GLY A 14 11.59 12.30 0.89
CA GLY A 14 10.38 12.46 1.69
C GLY A 14 9.15 12.88 0.92
N ARG A 15 9.24 13.09 -0.38
CA ARG A 15 8.08 13.47 -1.18
C ARG A 15 7.15 12.29 -1.36
N ARG A 16 5.87 12.60 -1.49
CA ARG A 16 4.86 11.59 -1.74
C ARG A 16 4.58 11.52 -3.24
N LEU A 17 4.73 10.32 -3.79
CA LEU A 17 4.49 10.07 -5.21
C LEU A 17 3.25 9.21 -5.33
N ALA A 18 2.33 9.59 -6.22
CA ALA A 18 1.10 8.83 -6.40
C ALA A 18 1.43 7.40 -6.84
N SER A 19 0.88 6.43 -6.13
CA SER A 19 1.11 5.02 -6.42
C SER A 19 -0.15 4.36 -6.95
N GLY A 20 -1.31 4.68 -6.37
CA GLY A 20 -2.55 4.08 -6.81
C GLY A 20 -3.68 4.46 -5.89
N ALA A 21 -4.82 3.82 -6.13
CA ALA A 21 -5.99 4.05 -5.30
C ALA A 21 -6.87 2.81 -5.37
N PHE A 22 -7.66 2.60 -4.32
CA PHE A 22 -8.64 1.53 -4.30
C PHE A 22 -9.81 1.95 -3.44
N LYS A 23 -10.93 1.22 -3.58
CA LYS A 23 -12.11 1.46 -2.75
C LYS A 23 -12.25 0.36 -1.74
N ALA A 24 -12.57 0.73 -0.52
CA ALA A 24 -12.75 -0.22 0.58
C ALA A 24 -14.14 -0.04 1.17
N ALA A 25 -14.87 -1.13 1.30
CA ALA A 25 -16.23 -1.10 1.83
C ALA A 25 -16.27 -1.24 3.35
N SER A 26 -15.20 -1.74 3.95
CA SER A 26 -15.11 -1.97 5.39
C SER A 26 -13.66 -1.91 5.81
N GLU A 27 -13.41 -1.94 7.12
CA GLU A 27 -12.05 -2.00 7.63
C GLU A 27 -11.34 -3.27 7.19
N GLN A 28 -12.05 -4.38 7.18
CA GLN A 28 -11.49 -5.65 6.76
C GLN A 28 -11.13 -5.63 5.28
N ASP A 29 -12.02 -5.06 4.47
CA ASP A 29 -11.78 -4.91 3.04
C ASP A 29 -10.58 -3.99 2.79
N LEU A 30 -10.47 -2.93 3.56
CA LEU A 30 -9.35 -2.00 3.49
C LEU A 30 -8.03 -2.74 3.76
N GLN A 31 -8.01 -3.53 4.80
CA GLN A 31 -6.83 -4.29 5.19
C GLN A 31 -6.40 -5.24 4.08
N LEU A 32 -7.35 -5.99 3.53
CA LEU A 32 -7.07 -6.93 2.46
C LEU A 32 -6.49 -6.24 1.21
N LYS A 33 -7.14 -5.16 0.80
CA LYS A 33 -6.71 -4.45 -0.40
C LYS A 33 -5.39 -3.74 -0.20
N TRP A 34 -5.17 -3.23 1.01
CA TRP A 34 -3.91 -2.61 1.37
C TRP A 34 -2.76 -3.62 1.28
N GLU A 35 -2.97 -4.80 1.85
CA GLU A 35 -1.95 -5.86 1.80
C GLU A 35 -1.70 -6.31 0.37
N LEU A 36 -2.75 -6.42 -0.42
CA LEU A 36 -2.60 -6.79 -1.82
C LEU A 36 -1.81 -5.73 -2.58
N HIS A 37 -2.08 -4.46 -2.32
CA HIS A 37 -1.34 -3.38 -2.95
C HIS A 37 0.14 -3.46 -2.63
N LEU A 38 0.46 -3.67 -1.36
CA LEU A 38 1.85 -3.81 -0.93
C LEU A 38 2.51 -5.04 -1.55
N ALA A 39 1.77 -6.12 -1.68
CA ALA A 39 2.31 -7.36 -2.23
C ALA A 39 2.65 -7.24 -3.71
N THR A 40 1.94 -6.38 -4.43
CA THR A 40 2.15 -6.22 -5.88
C THR A 40 2.94 -4.99 -6.24
N ALA A 41 3.24 -4.13 -5.28
CA ALA A 41 3.96 -2.88 -5.54
C ALA A 41 5.46 -3.12 -5.64
N ALA A 42 6.15 -2.23 -6.31
CA ALA A 42 7.61 -2.22 -6.33
C ALA A 42 8.12 -1.95 -4.90
N GLY A 43 9.34 -2.37 -4.62
CA GLY A 43 9.91 -2.16 -3.30
C GLY A 43 9.89 -0.69 -2.88
N GLY A 44 9.61 -0.43 -1.61
CA GLY A 44 9.57 0.93 -1.09
C GLY A 44 8.60 1.07 0.05
N LEU A 45 8.49 2.28 0.56
CA LEU A 45 7.62 2.62 1.67
C LEU A 45 6.38 3.31 1.13
N TYR A 46 5.22 2.84 1.55
CA TYR A 46 3.94 3.32 1.04
C TYR A 46 3.06 3.82 2.16
N ILE A 47 2.24 4.80 1.85
CA ILE A 47 1.30 5.40 2.79
C ILE A 47 -0.10 5.28 2.21
N ALA A 48 -1.04 4.80 3.03
CA ALA A 48 -2.45 4.78 2.68
C ALA A 48 -3.13 5.98 3.31
N THR A 49 -3.93 6.69 2.55
CA THR A 49 -4.63 7.87 3.03
C THR A 49 -6.12 7.84 2.66
N HIS A 50 -6.92 8.51 3.47
CA HIS A 50 -8.33 8.74 3.18
C HIS A 50 -8.61 10.21 3.44
N ARG A 51 -9.00 10.91 2.39
CA ARG A 51 -9.27 12.37 2.45
C ARG A 51 -8.08 13.13 3.01
N GLY A 52 -6.88 12.72 2.60
CA GLY A 52 -5.66 13.38 3.03
C GLY A 52 -5.14 12.96 4.38
N VAL A 53 -5.89 12.14 5.12
CA VAL A 53 -5.46 11.68 6.43
C VAL A 53 -4.75 10.34 6.29
N GLN A 54 -3.56 10.24 6.85
CA GLN A 54 -2.78 9.01 6.81
C GLN A 54 -3.44 7.94 7.68
N LEU A 55 -3.76 6.80 7.08
CA LEU A 55 -4.36 5.68 7.79
C LEU A 55 -3.33 4.64 8.18
N GLY A 56 -2.27 4.52 7.40
CA GLY A 56 -1.28 3.52 7.68
C GLY A 56 -0.05 3.70 6.81
N ILE A 57 1.00 2.99 7.17
CA ILE A 57 2.25 2.99 6.45
C ILE A 57 2.70 1.54 6.33
N GLY A 58 3.25 1.18 5.19
CA GLY A 58 3.67 -0.19 4.96
C GLY A 58 4.89 -0.26 4.07
N LEU A 59 5.67 -1.30 4.27
CA LEU A 59 6.87 -1.55 3.48
C LEU A 59 6.56 -2.63 2.46
N ALA A 60 6.72 -2.31 1.18
CA ALA A 60 6.64 -3.29 0.12
C ALA A 60 8.07 -3.72 -0.20
N SER A 61 8.33 -5.02 -0.13
CA SER A 61 9.65 -5.55 -0.36
C SER A 61 9.58 -6.66 -1.40
N GLN A 62 10.10 -6.39 -2.57
CA GLN A 62 10.15 -7.41 -3.60
C GLN A 62 11.06 -8.56 -3.21
N ALA A 63 12.10 -8.27 -2.44
CA ALA A 63 13.00 -9.31 -2.00
C ALA A 63 12.28 -10.30 -1.09
N VAL A 64 11.50 -9.81 -0.15
CA VAL A 64 10.73 -10.68 0.74
C VAL A 64 9.71 -11.47 -0.03
N ARG A 65 8.99 -10.81 -0.91
CA ARG A 65 7.95 -11.45 -1.71
C ARG A 65 8.54 -12.52 -2.61
N HIS A 66 9.63 -12.18 -3.29
CA HIS A 66 10.30 -13.09 -4.18
C HIS A 66 10.83 -14.31 -3.41
N TYR A 67 11.43 -14.05 -2.28
CA TYR A 67 11.98 -15.10 -1.46
C TYR A 67 10.90 -16.09 -1.02
N GLY A 68 9.80 -15.58 -0.53
CA GLY A 68 8.70 -16.42 -0.14
C GLY A 68 8.18 -17.27 -1.30
N GLY A 69 8.07 -16.68 -2.47
CA GLY A 69 7.63 -17.40 -3.65
C GLY A 69 8.62 -18.46 -4.08
N ALA A 70 9.91 -18.16 -3.99
CA ALA A 70 10.95 -19.10 -4.41
C ALA A 70 11.00 -20.32 -3.52
N HIS A 71 10.61 -20.17 -2.31
CA HIS A 71 10.63 -21.27 -1.36
C HIS A 71 9.32 -21.97 -1.23
N GLY A 72 8.38 -21.35 -1.88
CA GLY A 72 7.04 -21.89 -1.80
C GLY A 72 7.13 -23.32 -1.79
#